data_c51c2288babd259a2a24c64951e9e1c5
#
_entry.id   c51c2288babd259a2a24c64951e9e1c5
#
_cell.length_a   1.000
_cell.length_b   1.000
_cell.length_c   1.000
_cell.angle_alpha   90.00
_cell.angle_beta   90.00
_cell.angle_gamma   90.00
#
_symmetry.space_group_name_H-M   'P 1'
#
loop_
_entity.id
_entity.type
_entity.pdbx_description
1 polymer ?
#
loop_
_entity_poly.entity_id
_entity_poly.type
_entity_poly.pdbx_seq_one_letter_code
_entity_poly.pdbx_strand_id
1 'polypeptide(L)'
;LLENSDEPHAEIISKAIIKRFEEGEKIETTSQLRDLIENTLSFIPSKDREQEIKKTCQRVFQALRIDVNQEFEVLYDFLEKLPDVLAPNGKVLIMSFHSGEDRLVKKSFKNYYREGIYSEISTDVIRPSAEECNRNPRARSTKIRFAIRA
;
A
#
# COMPACT_ATOMS: atom_id res chain seq x y z
N LEU A 1 -5.88 11.26 -2.24
CA LEU A 1 -5.94 10.28 -1.16
C LEU A 1 -6.26 8.88 -1.72
N LEU A 2 -7.42 8.67 -2.33
CA LEU A 2 -7.81 7.34 -2.82
C LEU A 2 -6.97 6.82 -4.00
N GLU A 3 -6.29 7.68 -4.73
CA GLU A 3 -5.34 7.32 -5.80
C GLU A 3 -4.13 6.52 -5.28
N ASN A 4 -3.77 6.70 -4.00
CA ASN A 4 -2.67 5.97 -3.36
C ASN A 4 -2.93 4.46 -3.20
N SER A 5 -4.18 4.03 -3.37
CA SER A 5 -4.59 2.62 -3.27
C SER A 5 -4.94 1.96 -4.61
N ASP A 6 -4.67 2.63 -5.74
CA ASP A 6 -5.05 2.17 -7.08
C ASP A 6 -6.57 1.84 -7.18
N GLU A 7 -7.45 2.65 -6.50
CA GLU A 7 -8.90 2.43 -6.49
C GLU A 7 -9.55 2.93 -7.79
N PRO A 8 -10.16 2.05 -8.62
CA PRO A 8 -10.77 2.44 -9.90
C PRO A 8 -11.93 3.43 -9.76
N HIS A 9 -12.63 3.39 -8.61
CA HIS A 9 -13.79 4.22 -8.32
C HIS A 9 -13.46 5.43 -7.44
N ALA A 10 -12.17 5.81 -7.33
CA ALA A 10 -11.70 6.85 -6.43
C ALA A 10 -12.46 8.17 -6.60
N GLU A 11 -12.69 8.60 -7.83
CA GLU A 11 -13.35 9.89 -8.12
C GLU A 11 -14.79 9.93 -7.60
N ILE A 12 -15.61 8.92 -7.92
CA ILE A 12 -17.02 8.91 -7.53
C ILE A 12 -17.20 8.74 -6.02
N ILE A 13 -16.32 7.95 -5.39
CA ILE A 13 -16.34 7.75 -3.94
C ILE A 13 -15.92 9.05 -3.23
N SER A 14 -14.86 9.71 -3.72
CA SER A 14 -14.42 10.99 -3.16
C SER A 14 -15.52 12.05 -3.23
N LYS A 15 -16.20 12.16 -4.37
CA LYS A 15 -17.35 13.07 -4.52
C LYS A 15 -18.48 12.73 -3.56
N ALA A 16 -18.78 11.46 -3.36
CA ALA A 16 -19.82 11.02 -2.42
C ALA A 16 -19.46 11.35 -0.97
N ILE A 17 -18.19 11.18 -0.58
CA ILE A 17 -17.69 11.56 0.76
C ILE A 17 -17.81 13.08 0.96
N ILE A 18 -17.34 13.87 -0.01
CA ILE A 18 -17.39 15.35 0.07
C ILE A 18 -18.83 15.83 0.17
N LYS A 19 -19.70 15.33 -0.69
CA LYS A 19 -21.14 15.69 -0.68
C LYS A 19 -21.77 15.44 0.69
N ARG A 20 -21.53 14.28 1.28
CA ARG A 20 -22.04 13.93 2.60
C ARG A 20 -21.54 14.89 3.70
N PHE A 21 -20.26 15.26 3.61
CA PHE A 21 -19.66 16.23 4.52
C PHE A 21 -20.29 17.63 4.37
N GLU A 22 -20.55 18.09 3.13
CA GLU A 22 -21.20 19.38 2.85
C GLU A 22 -22.65 19.41 3.33
N GLU A 23 -23.35 18.27 3.34
CA GLU A 23 -24.69 18.10 3.89
C GLU A 23 -24.70 18.05 5.43
N GLY A 24 -23.54 18.16 6.08
CA GLY A 24 -23.39 18.14 7.55
C GLY A 24 -23.42 16.74 8.15
N GLU A 25 -23.42 15.70 7.32
CA GLU A 25 -23.39 14.32 7.76
C GLU A 25 -21.95 13.82 7.94
N LYS A 26 -21.57 13.53 9.18
CA LYS A 26 -20.23 13.00 9.48
C LYS A 26 -20.19 11.48 9.27
N ILE A 27 -19.07 11.02 8.73
CA ILE A 27 -18.73 9.59 8.67
C ILE A 27 -17.85 9.29 9.88
N GLU A 28 -18.43 8.70 10.91
CA GLU A 28 -17.74 8.43 12.19
C GLU A 28 -17.36 6.98 12.38
N THR A 29 -17.94 6.08 11.59
CA THR A 29 -17.70 4.64 11.72
C THR A 29 -17.33 4.00 10.39
N THR A 30 -16.62 2.87 10.49
CA THR A 30 -16.27 2.04 9.32
C THR A 30 -17.52 1.52 8.60
N SER A 31 -18.60 1.24 9.33
CA SER A 31 -19.89 0.81 8.75
C SER A 31 -20.50 1.90 7.89
N GLN A 32 -20.54 3.14 8.37
CA GLN A 32 -21.06 4.28 7.61
C GLN A 32 -20.27 4.52 6.32
N LEU A 33 -18.94 4.38 6.35
CA LEU A 33 -18.13 4.49 5.14
C LEU A 33 -18.39 3.33 4.17
N ARG A 34 -18.54 2.11 4.67
CA ARG A 34 -18.92 0.97 3.85
C ARG A 34 -20.27 1.18 3.18
N ASP A 35 -21.28 1.60 3.94
CA ASP A 35 -22.63 1.85 3.42
C ASP A 35 -22.61 2.93 2.33
N LEU A 36 -21.82 4.00 2.51
CA LEU A 36 -21.61 5.02 1.49
C LEU A 36 -21.01 4.45 0.22
N ILE A 37 -19.96 3.61 0.33
CA ILE A 37 -19.33 2.95 -0.81
C ILE A 37 -20.33 2.04 -1.53
N GLU A 38 -21.10 1.25 -0.78
CA GLU A 38 -22.12 0.33 -1.31
C GLU A 38 -23.21 1.07 -2.09
N ASN A 39 -23.70 2.16 -1.54
CA ASN A 39 -24.70 3.01 -2.18
C ASN A 39 -24.13 3.69 -3.44
N THR A 40 -22.89 4.18 -3.37
CA THR A 40 -22.21 4.84 -4.49
C THR A 40 -21.97 3.87 -5.66
N LEU A 41 -21.70 2.61 -5.36
CA LEU A 41 -21.44 1.55 -6.35
C LEU A 41 -22.69 0.74 -6.72
N SER A 42 -23.89 1.25 -6.43
CA SER A 42 -25.16 0.56 -6.71
C SER A 42 -25.40 0.25 -8.20
N PHE A 43 -24.71 0.93 -9.11
CA PHE A 43 -24.75 0.70 -10.56
C PHE A 43 -24.03 -0.60 -10.99
N ILE A 44 -23.20 -1.19 -10.15
CA ILE A 44 -22.52 -2.46 -10.46
C ILE A 44 -23.55 -3.60 -10.45
N PRO A 45 -23.55 -4.50 -11.46
CA PRO A 45 -24.45 -5.64 -11.51
C PRO A 45 -24.36 -6.51 -10.25
N SER A 46 -25.48 -7.02 -9.78
CA SER A 46 -25.60 -7.76 -8.52
C SER A 46 -24.66 -8.97 -8.42
N LYS A 47 -24.36 -9.62 -9.54
CA LYS A 47 -23.47 -10.80 -9.62
C LYS A 47 -22.05 -10.50 -9.11
N ASP A 48 -21.53 -9.31 -9.41
CA ASP A 48 -20.13 -8.96 -9.13
C ASP A 48 -20.02 -7.94 -7.98
N ARG A 49 -21.16 -7.38 -7.55
CA ARG A 49 -21.23 -6.23 -6.62
C ARG A 49 -20.58 -6.53 -5.27
N GLU A 50 -20.92 -7.63 -4.64
CA GLU A 50 -20.41 -7.95 -3.29
C GLU A 50 -18.88 -8.04 -3.27
N GLN A 51 -18.31 -8.72 -4.28
CA GLN A 51 -16.87 -8.87 -4.39
C GLN A 51 -16.18 -7.55 -4.69
N GLU A 52 -16.77 -6.71 -5.56
CA GLU A 52 -16.20 -5.40 -5.89
C GLU A 52 -16.29 -4.43 -4.71
N ILE A 53 -17.42 -4.35 -4.01
CA ILE A 53 -17.56 -3.56 -2.78
C ILE A 53 -16.52 -3.97 -1.75
N LYS A 54 -16.30 -5.27 -1.55
CA LYS A 54 -15.29 -5.76 -0.61
C LYS A 54 -13.88 -5.29 -1.00
N LYS A 55 -13.51 -5.39 -2.27
CA LYS A 55 -12.20 -4.92 -2.77
C LYS A 55 -12.07 -3.41 -2.65
N THR A 56 -13.09 -2.67 -3.05
CA THR A 56 -13.12 -1.21 -2.94
C THR A 56 -13.01 -0.75 -1.48
N CYS A 57 -13.75 -1.37 -0.56
CA CYS A 57 -13.59 -1.09 0.87
C CYS A 57 -12.15 -1.32 1.33
N GLN A 58 -11.54 -2.44 0.96
CA GLN A 58 -10.14 -2.72 1.32
C GLN A 58 -9.20 -1.63 0.83
N ARG A 59 -9.34 -1.17 -0.41
CA ARG A 59 -8.49 -0.12 -1.00
C ARG A 59 -8.75 1.25 -0.36
N VAL A 60 -10.02 1.61 -0.14
CA VAL A 60 -10.38 2.88 0.51
C VAL A 60 -9.85 2.93 1.95
N PHE A 61 -10.06 1.87 2.74
CA PHE A 61 -9.52 1.81 4.10
C PHE A 61 -7.99 1.80 4.12
N GLN A 62 -7.35 1.15 3.16
CA GLN A 62 -5.90 1.19 3.01
C GLN A 62 -5.41 2.61 2.70
N ALA A 63 -6.05 3.32 1.77
CA ALA A 63 -5.70 4.70 1.43
C ALA A 63 -5.81 5.63 2.65
N LEU A 64 -6.90 5.53 3.40
CA LEU A 64 -7.10 6.30 4.63
C LEU A 64 -6.04 6.01 5.69
N ARG A 65 -5.69 4.73 5.88
CA ARG A 65 -4.66 4.32 6.83
C ARG A 65 -3.30 4.90 6.47
N ILE A 66 -2.93 4.79 5.19
CA ILE A 66 -1.66 5.31 4.66
C ILE A 66 -1.57 6.82 4.92
N ASP A 67 -2.62 7.56 4.62
CA ASP A 67 -2.66 9.01 4.74
C ASP A 67 -2.63 9.47 6.21
N VAL A 68 -3.49 8.91 7.04
CA VAL A 68 -3.57 9.25 8.47
C VAL A 68 -2.27 8.94 9.22
N ASN A 69 -1.61 7.84 8.87
CA ASN A 69 -0.35 7.42 9.50
C ASN A 69 0.89 7.97 8.79
N GLN A 70 0.74 8.68 7.68
CA GLN A 70 1.85 9.16 6.84
C GLN A 70 2.82 8.01 6.49
N GLU A 71 2.27 6.83 6.14
CA GLU A 71 3.07 5.59 5.99
C GLU A 71 4.13 5.72 4.89
N PHE A 72 3.83 6.43 3.81
CA PHE A 72 4.78 6.63 2.71
C PHE A 72 5.88 7.63 3.07
N GLU A 73 5.54 8.70 3.77
CA GLU A 73 6.48 9.72 4.24
C GLU A 73 7.46 9.11 5.24
N VAL A 74 6.95 8.35 6.21
CA VAL A 74 7.77 7.65 7.20
C VAL A 74 8.69 6.62 6.54
N LEU A 75 8.17 5.85 5.57
CA LEU A 75 8.98 4.89 4.82
C LEU A 75 10.05 5.60 3.98
N TYR A 76 9.72 6.71 3.35
CA TYR A 76 10.65 7.50 2.57
C TYR A 76 11.80 8.02 3.43
N ASP A 77 11.48 8.65 4.56
CA ASP A 77 12.47 9.15 5.52
C ASP A 77 13.39 8.06 6.07
N PHE A 78 12.81 6.89 6.34
CA PHE A 78 13.58 5.71 6.75
C PHE A 78 14.56 5.28 5.66
N LEU A 79 14.09 5.18 4.42
CA LEU A 79 14.91 4.75 3.28
C LEU A 79 16.03 5.75 2.96
N GLU A 80 15.82 7.05 3.16
CA GLU A 80 16.87 8.06 2.99
C GLU A 80 17.96 7.97 4.04
N LYS A 81 17.60 7.69 5.30
CA LYS A 81 18.56 7.58 6.42
C LYS A 81 19.25 6.22 6.48
N LEU A 82 18.69 5.22 5.83
CA LEU A 82 19.17 3.84 5.91
C LEU A 82 20.65 3.66 5.51
N PRO A 83 21.17 4.29 4.44
CA PRO A 83 22.58 4.17 4.08
C PRO A 83 23.56 4.64 5.18
N ASP A 84 23.15 5.62 5.97
CA ASP A 84 24.03 6.22 7.00
C ASP A 84 24.13 5.36 8.26
N VAL A 85 23.15 4.50 8.50
CA VAL A 85 23.11 3.62 9.68
C VAL A 85 23.62 2.20 9.40
N LEU A 86 23.76 1.83 8.13
CA LEU A 86 24.32 0.54 7.75
C LEU A 86 25.86 0.58 7.74
N ALA A 87 26.47 -0.34 8.46
CA ALA A 87 27.92 -0.56 8.36
C ALA A 87 28.32 -1.07 6.96
N PRO A 88 29.57 -0.89 6.52
CA PRO A 88 30.08 -1.52 5.29
C PRO A 88 29.81 -3.03 5.29
N ASN A 89 29.34 -3.56 4.17
CA ASN A 89 28.84 -4.93 3.99
C ASN A 89 27.59 -5.27 4.84
N GLY A 90 27.00 -4.29 5.54
CA GLY A 90 25.73 -4.45 6.25
C GLY A 90 24.59 -4.80 5.30
N LYS A 91 23.71 -5.68 5.74
CA LYS A 91 22.57 -6.15 4.95
C LYS A 91 21.27 -5.62 5.52
N VAL A 92 20.38 -5.17 4.65
CA VAL A 92 19.02 -4.79 5.01
C VAL A 92 18.03 -5.63 4.20
N LEU A 93 16.99 -6.09 4.86
CA LEU A 93 15.82 -6.72 4.23
C LEU A 93 14.59 -5.92 4.61
N ILE A 94 13.81 -5.55 3.60
CA ILE A 94 12.54 -4.85 3.79
C ILE A 94 11.41 -5.73 3.27
N MET A 95 10.44 -5.96 4.16
CA MET A 95 9.23 -6.68 3.85
C MET A 95 8.09 -5.67 3.69
N SER A 96 7.41 -5.70 2.55
CA SER A 96 6.24 -4.89 2.24
C SER A 96 5.03 -5.77 1.91
N PHE A 97 3.83 -5.23 2.11
CA PHE A 97 2.59 -5.97 1.96
C PHE A 97 1.69 -5.44 0.82
N HIS A 98 2.00 -4.28 0.28
CA HIS A 98 1.30 -3.72 -0.87
C HIS A 98 2.26 -3.09 -1.90
N SER A 99 1.71 -2.79 -3.10
CA SER A 99 2.50 -2.34 -4.24
C SER A 99 3.11 -0.94 -4.04
N GLY A 100 2.47 -0.07 -3.28
CA GLY A 100 2.96 1.28 -2.98
C GLY A 100 4.27 1.26 -2.22
N GLU A 101 4.33 0.53 -1.09
CA GLU A 101 5.55 0.34 -0.29
C GLU A 101 6.67 -0.28 -1.13
N ASP A 102 6.38 -1.39 -1.84
CA ASP A 102 7.37 -2.08 -2.68
C ASP A 102 7.95 -1.16 -3.75
N ARG A 103 7.14 -0.27 -4.32
CA ARG A 103 7.57 0.71 -5.32
C ARG A 103 8.58 1.71 -4.74
N LEU A 104 8.33 2.21 -3.52
CA LEU A 104 9.25 3.11 -2.82
C LEU A 104 10.57 2.42 -2.52
N VAL A 105 10.54 1.22 -1.92
CA VAL A 105 11.74 0.44 -1.59
C VAL A 105 12.55 0.14 -2.85
N LYS A 106 11.89 -0.33 -3.92
CA LYS A 106 12.54 -0.62 -5.21
C LYS A 106 13.24 0.62 -5.79
N LYS A 107 12.56 1.77 -5.75
CA LYS A 107 13.11 3.03 -6.30
C LYS A 107 14.33 3.48 -5.50
N SER A 108 14.24 3.48 -4.16
CA SER A 108 15.33 3.86 -3.27
C SER A 108 16.55 2.95 -3.46
N PHE A 109 16.37 1.62 -3.39
CA PHE A 109 17.48 0.68 -3.55
C PHE A 109 18.16 0.80 -4.91
N LYS A 110 17.39 1.01 -5.99
CA LYS A 110 17.97 1.22 -7.33
C LYS A 110 18.77 2.52 -7.44
N ASN A 111 18.30 3.59 -6.82
CA ASN A 111 19.02 4.87 -6.84
C ASN A 111 20.36 4.74 -6.11
N TYR A 112 20.36 4.26 -4.88
CA TYR A 112 21.58 4.10 -4.10
C TYR A 112 22.54 3.05 -4.65
N TYR A 113 22.05 2.04 -5.36
CA TYR A 113 22.90 1.11 -6.12
C TYR A 113 23.62 1.80 -7.28
N ARG A 114 22.91 2.67 -8.03
CA ARG A 114 23.53 3.45 -9.14
C ARG A 114 24.56 4.45 -8.63
N GLU A 115 24.37 4.97 -7.44
CA GLU A 115 25.31 5.88 -6.75
C GLU A 115 26.49 5.14 -6.11
N GLY A 116 26.54 3.82 -6.16
CA GLY A 116 27.59 2.99 -5.56
C GLY A 116 27.51 2.89 -4.03
N ILE A 117 26.41 3.34 -3.42
CA ILE A 117 26.15 3.27 -1.98
C ILE A 117 25.80 1.83 -1.56
N TYR A 118 25.04 1.13 -2.39
CA TYR A 118 24.81 -0.30 -2.24
C TYR A 118 25.64 -1.07 -3.28
N SER A 119 26.34 -2.11 -2.83
CA SER A 119 27.13 -3.01 -3.68
C SER A 119 26.26 -4.08 -4.36
N GLU A 120 25.14 -4.42 -3.75
CA GLU A 120 24.19 -5.41 -4.25
C GLU A 120 22.77 -5.06 -3.84
N ILE A 121 21.81 -5.35 -4.69
CA ILE A 121 20.36 -5.23 -4.41
C ILE A 121 19.60 -6.39 -5.05
N SER A 122 18.42 -6.72 -4.49
CA SER A 122 17.50 -7.64 -5.15
C SER A 122 16.98 -7.03 -6.46
N THR A 123 17.26 -7.68 -7.61
CA THR A 123 16.72 -7.27 -8.91
C THR A 123 15.23 -7.50 -8.99
N ASP A 124 14.79 -8.65 -8.51
CA ASP A 124 13.40 -9.06 -8.44
C ASP A 124 12.89 -9.11 -7.01
N VAL A 125 11.56 -9.08 -6.89
CA VAL A 125 10.91 -9.24 -5.59
C VAL A 125 10.92 -10.71 -5.18
N ILE A 126 11.35 -10.97 -3.93
CA ILE A 126 11.24 -12.30 -3.33
C ILE A 126 9.82 -12.46 -2.78
N ARG A 127 9.17 -13.53 -3.17
CA ARG A 127 7.79 -13.84 -2.77
C ARG A 127 7.73 -15.09 -1.91
N PRO A 128 6.68 -15.24 -1.08
CA PRO A 128 6.47 -16.45 -0.30
C PRO A 128 6.24 -17.66 -1.22
N SER A 129 6.59 -18.83 -0.72
CA SER A 129 6.30 -20.09 -1.41
C SER A 129 4.79 -20.41 -1.41
N ALA A 130 4.36 -21.30 -2.30
CA ALA A 130 2.99 -21.78 -2.33
C ALA A 130 2.59 -22.46 -0.99
N GLU A 131 3.53 -23.19 -0.39
CA GLU A 131 3.32 -23.85 0.90
C GLU A 131 3.10 -22.84 2.03
N GLU A 132 3.91 -21.77 2.08
CA GLU A 132 3.74 -20.68 3.04
C GLU A 132 2.40 -19.98 2.86
N CYS A 133 2.01 -19.68 1.62
CA CYS A 133 0.71 -19.06 1.31
C CYS A 133 -0.48 -19.93 1.73
N ASN A 134 -0.34 -21.25 1.69
CA ASN A 134 -1.37 -22.18 2.13
C ASN A 134 -1.47 -22.22 3.66
N ARG A 135 -0.34 -22.22 4.36
CA ARG A 135 -0.31 -22.16 5.83
C ARG A 135 -0.71 -20.79 6.37
N ASN A 136 -0.29 -19.72 5.71
CA ASN A 136 -0.56 -18.33 6.08
C ASN A 136 -1.08 -17.53 4.87
N PRO A 137 -2.40 -17.46 4.67
CA PRO A 137 -2.99 -16.71 3.55
C PRO A 137 -2.60 -15.21 3.50
N ARG A 138 -2.20 -14.62 4.64
CA ARG A 138 -1.74 -13.22 4.72
C ARG A 138 -0.39 -13.02 4.04
N ALA A 139 0.41 -14.07 3.91
CA ALA A 139 1.71 -14.01 3.23
C ALA A 139 1.59 -13.73 1.71
N ARG A 140 0.43 -13.99 1.08
CA ARG A 140 0.24 -13.84 -0.37
C ARG A 140 0.62 -12.48 -0.94
N SER A 141 0.43 -11.41 -0.17
CA SER A 141 0.78 -10.04 -0.59
C SER A 141 2.22 -9.66 -0.28
N THR A 142 2.94 -10.48 0.50
CA THR A 142 4.30 -10.19 0.97
C THR A 142 5.29 -10.11 -0.18
N LYS A 143 6.14 -9.09 -0.09
CA LYS A 143 7.26 -8.83 -1.00
C LYS A 143 8.48 -8.51 -0.17
N ILE A 144 9.60 -9.16 -0.45
CA ILE A 144 10.86 -8.88 0.22
C ILE A 144 11.86 -8.35 -0.80
N ARG A 145 12.55 -7.29 -0.42
CA ARG A 145 13.72 -6.76 -1.09
C ARG A 145 14.89 -6.65 -0.14
N PHE A 146 16.10 -6.83 -0.66
CA PHE A 146 17.31 -6.63 0.11
C PHE A 146 18.28 -5.68 -0.58
N ALA A 147 19.17 -5.09 0.22
CA ALA A 147 20.33 -4.35 -0.23
C ALA A 147 21.54 -4.65 0.68
N ILE A 148 22.74 -4.53 0.14
CA ILE A 148 24.01 -4.67 0.86
C ILE A 148 24.76 -3.35 0.71
N ARG A 149 25.20 -2.78 1.83
CA ARG A 149 26.02 -1.57 1.85
C ARG A 149 27.38 -1.84 1.21
N ALA A 150 27.87 -0.95 0.35
CA ALA A 150 29.20 -1.00 -0.18
C ALA A 150 30.27 -0.74 0.90
#